data_e180e53b63cb95b7156a9fa5421dfe90
#
_entry.id   e180e53b63cb95b7156a9fa5421dfe90
#
_cell.length_a   1.000
_cell.length_b   1.000
_cell.length_c   1.000
_cell.angle_alpha   90.00
_cell.angle_beta   90.00
_cell.angle_gamma   90.00
#
_symmetry.space_group_name_H-M   'P 1'
#
loop_
_entity.id
_entity.type
_entity.pdbx_description
1 polymer ?
#
loop_
_entity_poly.entity_id
_entity_poly.type
_entity_poly.pdbx_seq_one_letter_code
_entity_poly.pdbx_strand_id
1 'polypeptide(L)'
;MNLNKLLALTIAALAVAPAMADINVGVVASLTGPAAALGAETRKAIALFPATVGGEKVNFILLDDGTDPTNAVKDVRKLISEDKVDAVLGPNLISTATAMADVANAEKTPMISVAPLDVSGEKRGYVFRSEPSADLMVNRIVADMVESGAKTVGFIGFSDSWGELLLKALTKAAEGKLKIVASEHYGRADPSVQAQVLKLMAAKPDVVFVGASGTPAAMPQITLRERGYKGKIYQSHGVTSKEFLRVGGKSVEGALIPVGPVLVAEQLPDNHPVKKNAVAFVKELEAKNGADSRSTFAGASWDAWLLLQNAIVGAQKGKAKPGTQEFRTALRDGIEKTSKLVGTNGVYTMSATDHAGYDASAIVLIKVENNHWKLVK
;
A
#
# COMPACT_ATOMS: atom_id res chain seq x y z
N MET A 1 77.21 -23.09 31.75
CA MET A 1 75.93 -22.94 32.52
C MET A 1 75.01 -22.08 31.71
N ASN A 2 74.20 -22.70 30.85
CA ASN A 2 73.39 -22.04 29.85
C ASN A 2 71.91 -22.06 30.26
N LEU A 3 71.40 -20.89 30.44
CA LEU A 3 69.99 -20.68 30.78
C LEU A 3 69.19 -20.52 29.48
N ASN A 4 68.48 -21.57 29.09
CA ASN A 4 67.57 -21.55 27.93
C ASN A 4 66.35 -20.73 28.27
N LYS A 5 66.21 -19.64 27.55
CA LYS A 5 65.00 -18.83 27.58
C LYS A 5 63.95 -19.53 26.71
N LEU A 6 62.91 -20.15 27.30
CA LEU A 6 61.68 -20.54 26.62
C LEU A 6 60.86 -19.28 26.33
N LEU A 7 60.79 -18.93 25.06
CA LEU A 7 59.88 -17.90 24.56
C LEU A 7 58.55 -18.58 24.27
N ALA A 8 57.61 -18.46 25.21
CA ALA A 8 56.22 -18.91 24.97
C ALA A 8 55.53 -17.93 24.03
N LEU A 9 55.35 -18.34 22.77
CA LEU A 9 54.56 -17.63 21.78
C LEU A 9 53.08 -17.88 22.08
N THR A 10 52.41 -16.98 22.77
CA THR A 10 50.96 -17.00 22.97
C THR A 10 50.31 -16.50 21.69
N ILE A 11 49.87 -17.41 20.81
CA ILE A 11 49.00 -17.10 19.68
C ILE A 11 47.61 -16.79 20.25
N ALA A 12 47.31 -15.52 20.42
CA ALA A 12 45.93 -15.07 20.65
C ALA A 12 45.13 -15.36 19.37
N ALA A 13 44.40 -16.47 19.35
CA ALA A 13 43.38 -16.71 18.34
C ALA A 13 42.28 -15.65 18.50
N LEU A 14 42.40 -14.54 17.77
CA LEU A 14 41.29 -13.65 17.56
C LEU A 14 40.19 -14.49 16.91
N ALA A 15 39.20 -14.87 17.68
CA ALA A 15 37.95 -15.39 17.16
C ALA A 15 37.32 -14.25 16.35
N VAL A 16 37.59 -14.23 15.04
CA VAL A 16 36.87 -13.41 14.09
C VAL A 16 35.45 -13.98 14.10
N ALA A 17 34.58 -13.40 14.93
CA ALA A 17 33.14 -13.65 14.79
C ALA A 17 32.80 -13.37 13.31
N PRO A 18 32.14 -14.29 12.59
CA PRO A 18 31.73 -14.03 11.23
C PRO A 18 30.91 -12.74 11.24
N ALA A 19 31.41 -11.72 10.54
CA ALA A 19 30.62 -10.51 10.32
C ALA A 19 29.34 -10.96 9.65
N MET A 20 28.23 -10.90 10.38
CA MET A 20 26.90 -11.16 9.80
C MET A 20 26.66 -10.03 8.79
N ALA A 21 26.36 -10.39 7.57
CA ALA A 21 26.05 -9.38 6.55
C ALA A 21 24.72 -8.70 6.93
N ASP A 22 24.70 -7.37 6.85
CA ASP A 22 23.49 -6.60 7.09
C ASP A 22 22.41 -6.99 6.06
N ILE A 23 21.15 -7.00 6.50
CA ILE A 23 20.01 -7.18 5.58
C ILE A 23 19.70 -5.83 4.93
N ASN A 24 19.77 -5.76 3.62
CA ASN A 24 19.46 -4.53 2.89
C ASN A 24 18.04 -4.61 2.30
N VAL A 25 17.21 -3.63 2.60
CA VAL A 25 15.83 -3.52 2.10
C VAL A 25 15.69 -2.23 1.30
N GLY A 26 15.40 -2.38 0.01
CA GLY A 26 15.05 -1.24 -0.83
C GLY A 26 13.61 -0.81 -0.59
N VAL A 27 13.37 0.50 -0.62
CA VAL A 27 12.02 1.06 -0.59
C VAL A 27 11.88 2.04 -1.75
N VAL A 28 10.86 1.87 -2.59
CA VAL A 28 10.54 2.83 -3.65
C VAL A 28 9.19 3.46 -3.35
N ALA A 29 9.11 4.77 -3.42
CA ALA A 29 7.88 5.52 -3.18
C ALA A 29 7.82 6.78 -4.04
N SER A 30 6.61 7.21 -4.43
CA SER A 30 6.40 8.47 -5.13
C SER A 30 6.50 9.65 -4.15
N LEU A 31 7.73 10.10 -3.83
CA LEU A 31 7.96 11.17 -2.85
C LEU A 31 7.82 12.56 -3.46
N THR A 32 7.92 12.65 -4.79
CA THR A 32 7.68 13.86 -5.59
C THR A 32 6.70 13.58 -6.72
N GLY A 33 6.30 14.63 -7.46
CA GLY A 33 5.33 14.52 -8.55
C GLY A 33 3.86 14.46 -8.09
N PRO A 34 2.92 14.18 -9.00
CA PRO A 34 1.47 14.21 -8.74
C PRO A 34 0.95 13.24 -7.68
N ALA A 35 1.72 12.20 -7.33
CA ALA A 35 1.37 11.24 -6.28
C ALA A 35 2.16 11.42 -4.97
N ALA A 36 2.86 12.53 -4.79
CA ALA A 36 3.72 12.77 -3.62
C ALA A 36 3.00 12.59 -2.27
N ALA A 37 1.70 12.90 -2.21
CA ALA A 37 0.91 12.69 -1.01
C ALA A 37 0.85 11.23 -0.55
N LEU A 38 0.93 10.26 -1.49
CA LEU A 38 0.93 8.83 -1.17
C LEU A 38 2.29 8.38 -0.63
N GLY A 39 3.37 8.80 -1.30
CA GLY A 39 4.74 8.46 -0.88
C GLY A 39 5.13 9.06 0.47
N ALA A 40 4.61 10.24 0.79
CA ALA A 40 4.80 10.88 2.10
C ALA A 40 4.28 9.97 3.24
N GLU A 41 3.17 9.27 3.03
CA GLU A 41 2.61 8.35 4.02
C GLU A 41 3.48 7.10 4.21
N THR A 42 4.03 6.54 3.13
CA THR A 42 5.02 5.47 3.20
C THR A 42 6.27 5.88 3.98
N ARG A 43 6.79 7.10 3.73
CA ARG A 43 7.94 7.63 4.48
C ARG A 43 7.68 7.69 5.99
N LYS A 44 6.46 8.05 6.42
CA LYS A 44 6.07 8.05 7.84
C LYS A 44 6.15 6.65 8.46
N ALA A 45 5.69 5.62 7.73
CA ALA A 45 5.74 4.24 8.20
C ALA A 45 7.18 3.72 8.30
N ILE A 46 8.04 3.98 7.30
CA ILE A 46 9.45 3.55 7.29
C ILE A 46 10.18 4.07 8.54
N ALA A 47 9.85 5.27 9.00
CA ALA A 47 10.46 5.84 10.20
C ALA A 47 10.20 5.02 11.47
N LEU A 48 9.22 4.09 11.45
CA LEU A 48 8.91 3.17 12.55
C LEU A 48 9.56 1.79 12.38
N PHE A 49 10.16 1.50 11.23
CA PHE A 49 10.73 0.19 10.98
C PHE A 49 11.92 -0.06 11.93
N PRO A 50 12.01 -1.24 12.56
CA PRO A 50 13.09 -1.53 13.47
C PRO A 50 14.41 -1.68 12.72
N ALA A 51 15.49 -1.18 13.32
CA ALA A 51 16.85 -1.26 12.77
C ALA A 51 17.47 -2.65 12.87
N THR A 52 16.83 -3.60 13.57
CA THR A 52 17.31 -4.96 13.76
C THR A 52 16.18 -5.97 13.74
N VAL A 53 16.42 -7.16 13.17
CA VAL A 53 15.50 -8.30 13.19
C VAL A 53 16.28 -9.56 13.51
N GLY A 54 15.87 -10.29 14.55
CA GLY A 54 16.56 -11.53 14.94
C GLY A 54 18.03 -11.36 15.28
N GLY A 55 18.44 -10.16 15.71
CA GLY A 55 19.83 -9.80 16.01
C GLY A 55 20.64 -9.28 14.82
N GLU A 56 20.16 -9.38 13.60
CA GLU A 56 20.80 -8.84 12.40
C GLU A 56 20.34 -7.41 12.14
N LYS A 57 21.26 -6.56 11.70
CA LYS A 57 20.98 -5.18 11.33
C LYS A 57 20.22 -5.14 9.99
N VAL A 58 19.22 -4.24 9.90
CA VAL A 58 18.47 -3.99 8.69
C VAL A 58 18.71 -2.55 8.24
N ASN A 59 19.17 -2.39 7.01
CA ASN A 59 19.35 -1.09 6.37
C ASN A 59 18.20 -0.85 5.39
N PHE A 60 17.58 0.32 5.46
CA PHE A 60 16.52 0.74 4.53
C PHE A 60 17.06 1.80 3.57
N ILE A 61 16.92 1.54 2.26
CA ILE A 61 17.36 2.43 1.19
C ILE A 61 16.11 2.94 0.47
N LEU A 62 15.75 4.21 0.73
CA LEU A 62 14.55 4.86 0.17
C LEU A 62 14.91 5.64 -1.09
N LEU A 63 14.24 5.33 -2.21
CA LEU A 63 14.34 6.03 -3.49
C LEU A 63 12.99 6.64 -3.89
N ASP A 64 13.07 7.71 -4.67
CA ASP A 64 11.91 8.49 -5.16
C ASP A 64 11.67 8.20 -6.65
N ASP A 65 10.59 7.53 -6.99
CA ASP A 65 10.22 7.27 -8.38
C ASP A 65 9.67 8.51 -9.12
N GLY A 66 9.46 9.63 -8.43
CA GLY A 66 8.95 10.87 -9.01
C GLY A 66 7.57 10.72 -9.67
N THR A 67 6.80 9.67 -9.32
CA THR A 67 5.53 9.32 -9.98
C THR A 67 5.72 8.83 -11.43
N ASP A 68 6.92 8.35 -11.80
CA ASP A 68 7.29 7.95 -13.16
C ASP A 68 7.72 6.46 -13.22
N PRO A 69 7.08 5.63 -14.07
CA PRO A 69 7.43 4.21 -14.20
C PRO A 69 8.86 3.97 -14.71
N THR A 70 9.41 4.88 -15.50
CA THR A 70 10.79 4.77 -16.01
C THR A 70 11.80 4.96 -14.89
N ASN A 71 11.55 5.93 -13.99
CA ASN A 71 12.38 6.13 -12.82
C ASN A 71 12.25 4.94 -11.85
N ALA A 72 11.03 4.44 -11.62
CA ALA A 72 10.81 3.25 -10.78
C ALA A 72 11.61 2.03 -11.26
N VAL A 73 11.71 1.82 -12.58
CA VAL A 73 12.56 0.76 -13.17
C VAL A 73 14.04 1.02 -12.91
N LYS A 74 14.52 2.26 -13.05
CA LYS A 74 15.91 2.63 -12.74
C LYS A 74 16.22 2.39 -11.26
N ASP A 75 15.30 2.80 -10.39
CA ASP A 75 15.45 2.66 -8.94
C ASP A 75 15.51 1.21 -8.50
N VAL A 76 14.59 0.35 -8.96
CA VAL A 76 14.61 -1.06 -8.60
C VAL A 76 15.86 -1.78 -9.15
N ARG A 77 16.32 -1.43 -10.35
CA ARG A 77 17.57 -1.96 -10.91
C ARG A 77 18.77 -1.53 -10.07
N LYS A 78 18.87 -0.25 -9.70
CA LYS A 78 19.92 0.26 -8.82
C LYS A 78 19.93 -0.47 -7.49
N LEU A 79 18.78 -0.57 -6.81
CA LEU A 79 18.65 -1.28 -5.54
C LEU A 79 19.17 -2.72 -5.63
N ILE A 80 18.81 -3.45 -6.70
CA ILE A 80 19.19 -4.85 -6.86
C ILE A 80 20.66 -5.02 -7.28
N SER A 81 21.10 -4.24 -8.29
CA SER A 81 22.41 -4.44 -8.92
C SER A 81 23.56 -3.74 -8.21
N GLU A 82 23.32 -2.56 -7.60
CA GLU A 82 24.34 -1.74 -6.97
C GLU A 82 24.25 -1.86 -5.44
N ASP A 83 23.07 -1.60 -4.86
CA ASP A 83 22.85 -1.59 -3.43
C ASP A 83 22.66 -3.01 -2.83
N LYS A 84 22.56 -4.06 -3.69
CA LYS A 84 22.49 -5.49 -3.31
C LYS A 84 21.38 -5.78 -2.30
N VAL A 85 20.19 -5.19 -2.48
CA VAL A 85 19.09 -5.40 -1.55
C VAL A 85 18.58 -6.85 -1.56
N ASP A 86 18.13 -7.32 -0.42
CA ASP A 86 17.55 -8.65 -0.23
C ASP A 86 16.06 -8.70 -0.57
N ALA A 87 15.38 -7.56 -0.43
CA ALA A 87 13.98 -7.39 -0.78
C ALA A 87 13.66 -5.93 -1.13
N VAL A 88 12.51 -5.71 -1.78
CA VAL A 88 11.99 -4.39 -2.14
C VAL A 88 10.58 -4.21 -1.57
N LEU A 89 10.30 -3.06 -0.93
CA LEU A 89 8.98 -2.63 -0.48
C LEU A 89 8.48 -1.47 -1.35
N GLY A 90 7.20 -1.42 -1.63
CA GLY A 90 6.60 -0.42 -2.50
C GLY A 90 6.48 -0.94 -3.95
N PRO A 91 6.18 -0.06 -4.90
CA PRO A 91 5.81 1.35 -4.77
C PRO A 91 4.30 1.56 -4.47
N ASN A 92 3.86 2.84 -4.56
CA ASN A 92 2.49 3.24 -4.21
C ASN A 92 1.50 3.22 -5.40
N LEU A 93 1.98 3.24 -6.64
CA LEU A 93 1.15 3.32 -7.85
C LEU A 93 1.18 2.02 -8.64
N ILE A 94 0.06 1.68 -9.29
CA ILE A 94 -0.03 0.49 -10.14
C ILE A 94 0.93 0.58 -11.33
N SER A 95 1.05 1.75 -11.95
CA SER A 95 1.95 1.95 -13.10
C SER A 95 3.42 1.68 -12.75
N THR A 96 3.89 2.25 -11.63
CA THR A 96 5.26 2.04 -11.14
C THR A 96 5.44 0.61 -10.62
N ALA A 97 4.44 0.06 -9.90
CA ALA A 97 4.47 -1.30 -9.38
C ALA A 97 4.54 -2.36 -10.50
N THR A 98 3.76 -2.18 -11.57
CA THR A 98 3.79 -3.10 -12.73
C THR A 98 5.18 -3.09 -13.39
N ALA A 99 5.76 -1.90 -13.58
CA ALA A 99 7.07 -1.76 -14.20
C ALA A 99 8.19 -2.38 -13.33
N MET A 100 8.12 -2.22 -12.02
CA MET A 100 9.08 -2.81 -11.07
C MET A 100 8.93 -4.32 -10.93
N ALA A 101 7.69 -4.84 -11.00
CA ALA A 101 7.40 -6.26 -10.84
C ALA A 101 8.12 -7.14 -11.86
N ASP A 102 8.21 -6.69 -13.11
CA ASP A 102 8.92 -7.42 -14.17
C ASP A 102 10.41 -7.54 -13.85
N VAL A 103 11.03 -6.47 -13.34
CA VAL A 103 12.44 -6.48 -12.92
C VAL A 103 12.63 -7.37 -11.68
N ALA A 104 11.80 -7.24 -10.66
CA ALA A 104 11.88 -8.02 -9.44
C ALA A 104 11.78 -9.54 -9.71
N ASN A 105 10.87 -9.94 -10.62
CA ASN A 105 10.73 -11.32 -11.05
C ASN A 105 11.96 -11.81 -11.83
N ALA A 106 12.44 -11.04 -12.81
CA ALA A 106 13.62 -11.40 -13.62
C ALA A 106 14.88 -11.58 -12.75
N GLU A 107 15.07 -10.68 -11.77
CA GLU A 107 16.21 -10.67 -10.85
C GLU A 107 15.97 -11.54 -9.60
N LYS A 108 14.85 -12.27 -9.53
CA LYS A 108 14.47 -13.14 -8.42
C LYS A 108 14.65 -12.45 -7.05
N THR A 109 14.19 -11.21 -6.93
CA THR A 109 14.24 -10.41 -5.71
C THR A 109 12.82 -10.21 -5.18
N PRO A 110 12.50 -10.61 -3.92
CA PRO A 110 11.16 -10.42 -3.37
C PRO A 110 10.77 -8.95 -3.37
N MET A 111 9.57 -8.67 -3.87
CA MET A 111 8.97 -7.35 -3.87
C MET A 111 7.58 -7.42 -3.23
N ILE A 112 7.30 -6.54 -2.26
CA ILE A 112 5.98 -6.40 -1.66
C ILE A 112 5.42 -5.04 -2.05
N SER A 113 4.50 -5.03 -3.01
CA SER A 113 3.84 -3.81 -3.47
C SER A 113 2.85 -3.27 -2.44
N VAL A 114 2.85 -1.96 -2.22
CA VAL A 114 1.81 -1.24 -1.46
C VAL A 114 0.78 -0.57 -2.39
N ALA A 115 0.80 -0.91 -3.68
CA ALA A 115 -0.26 -0.64 -4.63
C ALA A 115 -1.10 -1.90 -4.86
N PRO A 116 -2.39 -1.79 -5.23
CA PRO A 116 -3.26 -2.95 -5.50
C PRO A 116 -2.94 -3.62 -6.84
N LEU A 117 -1.66 -3.95 -7.04
CA LEU A 117 -1.12 -4.64 -8.21
C LEU A 117 -1.75 -6.02 -8.36
N ASP A 118 -2.00 -6.44 -9.60
CA ASP A 118 -2.35 -7.83 -9.89
C ASP A 118 -1.12 -8.74 -9.68
N VAL A 119 -1.23 -9.63 -8.73
CA VAL A 119 -0.20 -10.61 -8.35
C VAL A 119 -0.63 -12.05 -8.68
N SER A 120 -1.50 -12.23 -9.68
CA SER A 120 -1.97 -13.52 -10.17
C SER A 120 -1.10 -14.06 -11.31
N GLY A 121 -1.21 -15.37 -11.60
CA GLY A 121 -0.53 -16.03 -12.72
C GLY A 121 1.00 -15.89 -12.65
N GLU A 122 1.62 -15.62 -13.79
CA GLU A 122 3.09 -15.49 -13.92
C GLU A 122 3.66 -14.30 -13.15
N LYS A 123 2.85 -13.26 -12.90
CA LYS A 123 3.25 -12.08 -12.14
C LYS A 123 3.49 -12.37 -10.66
N ARG A 124 3.00 -13.47 -10.13
CA ARG A 124 3.27 -13.86 -8.74
C ARG A 124 4.75 -13.99 -8.47
N GLY A 125 5.43 -14.94 -9.07
CA GLY A 125 6.86 -15.18 -8.96
C GLY A 125 7.48 -14.73 -7.62
N TYR A 126 8.16 -13.61 -7.65
CA TYR A 126 8.76 -12.94 -6.51
C TYR A 126 7.97 -11.70 -6.04
N VAL A 127 6.77 -11.47 -6.57
CA VAL A 127 5.96 -10.28 -6.29
C VAL A 127 4.76 -10.60 -5.40
N PHE A 128 4.61 -9.82 -4.34
CA PHE A 128 3.54 -9.89 -3.34
C PHE A 128 2.88 -8.53 -3.20
N ARG A 129 1.78 -8.49 -2.44
CA ARG A 129 1.02 -7.26 -2.22
C ARG A 129 0.50 -7.18 -0.79
N SER A 130 0.63 -6.02 -0.16
CA SER A 130 0.07 -5.69 1.15
C SER A 130 -1.19 -4.82 1.09
N GLU A 131 -1.67 -4.47 -0.11
CA GLU A 131 -2.87 -3.65 -0.33
C GLU A 131 -4.01 -4.51 -0.90
N PRO A 132 -5.28 -4.33 -0.48
CA PRO A 132 -6.42 -5.07 -1.02
C PRO A 132 -6.61 -4.85 -2.52
N SER A 133 -7.29 -5.77 -3.20
CA SER A 133 -7.59 -5.62 -4.62
C SER A 133 -8.66 -4.55 -4.87
N ALA A 134 -8.63 -3.95 -6.06
CA ALA A 134 -9.69 -3.04 -6.51
C ALA A 134 -11.06 -3.72 -6.48
N ASP A 135 -11.15 -5.00 -6.88
CA ASP A 135 -12.40 -5.77 -6.82
C ASP A 135 -12.97 -5.84 -5.40
N LEU A 136 -12.13 -6.12 -4.39
CA LEU A 136 -12.57 -6.19 -3.00
C LEU A 136 -13.12 -4.85 -2.51
N MET A 137 -12.39 -3.77 -2.79
CA MET A 137 -12.78 -2.40 -2.43
C MET A 137 -14.06 -1.96 -3.13
N VAL A 138 -14.16 -2.18 -4.44
CA VAL A 138 -15.32 -1.73 -5.23
C VAL A 138 -16.55 -2.57 -4.92
N ASN A 139 -16.43 -3.87 -4.66
CA ASN A 139 -17.55 -4.68 -4.19
C ASN A 139 -18.17 -4.11 -2.91
N ARG A 140 -17.36 -3.61 -1.96
CA ARG A 140 -17.87 -3.01 -0.72
C ARG A 140 -18.69 -1.74 -0.96
N ILE A 141 -18.24 -0.85 -1.86
CA ILE A 141 -19.01 0.37 -2.16
C ILE A 141 -20.25 0.07 -3.01
N VAL A 142 -20.19 -0.88 -3.95
CA VAL A 142 -21.36 -1.28 -4.74
C VAL A 142 -22.43 -1.90 -3.84
N ALA A 143 -22.06 -2.68 -2.83
CA ALA A 143 -23.00 -3.19 -1.83
C ALA A 143 -23.74 -2.04 -1.12
N ASP A 144 -23.02 -1.02 -0.63
CA ASP A 144 -23.64 0.16 0.01
C ASP A 144 -24.50 0.99 -0.97
N MET A 145 -24.08 1.14 -2.24
CA MET A 145 -24.89 1.80 -3.26
C MET A 145 -26.23 1.10 -3.42
N VAL A 146 -26.24 -0.24 -3.54
CA VAL A 146 -27.45 -1.05 -3.68
C VAL A 146 -28.32 -0.98 -2.42
N GLU A 147 -27.72 -1.15 -1.23
CA GLU A 147 -28.40 -1.03 0.07
C GLU A 147 -29.05 0.35 0.25
N SER A 148 -28.43 1.41 -0.29
CA SER A 148 -28.98 2.77 -0.25
C SER A 148 -30.10 3.03 -1.28
N GLY A 149 -30.46 2.03 -2.10
CA GLY A 149 -31.53 2.11 -3.08
C GLY A 149 -31.12 2.72 -4.43
N ALA A 150 -29.82 3.00 -4.65
CA ALA A 150 -29.35 3.52 -5.94
C ALA A 150 -29.62 2.51 -7.07
N LYS A 151 -29.94 3.03 -8.25
CA LYS A 151 -30.14 2.26 -9.49
C LYS A 151 -29.12 2.63 -10.55
N THR A 152 -28.59 3.84 -10.47
CA THR A 152 -27.64 4.37 -11.45
C THR A 152 -26.39 4.92 -10.76
N VAL A 153 -25.23 4.71 -11.40
CA VAL A 153 -23.95 5.25 -10.95
C VAL A 153 -23.27 5.98 -12.09
N GLY A 154 -22.71 7.15 -11.79
CA GLY A 154 -21.79 7.85 -12.67
C GLY A 154 -20.35 7.61 -12.19
N PHE A 155 -19.42 7.40 -13.11
CA PHE A 155 -18.01 7.26 -12.83
C PHE A 155 -17.24 8.48 -13.34
N ILE A 156 -16.30 8.98 -12.54
CA ILE A 156 -15.29 9.93 -12.97
C ILE A 156 -13.94 9.52 -12.34
N GLY A 157 -12.96 9.19 -13.16
CA GLY A 157 -11.70 8.64 -12.67
C GLY A 157 -10.50 9.13 -13.44
N PHE A 158 -9.31 8.73 -12.98
CA PHE A 158 -8.09 9.02 -13.72
C PHE A 158 -8.07 8.30 -15.07
N SER A 159 -7.39 8.91 -16.06
CA SER A 159 -7.10 8.33 -17.38
C SER A 159 -5.87 7.42 -17.38
N ASP A 160 -5.48 6.90 -16.22
CA ASP A 160 -4.35 6.00 -16.05
C ASP A 160 -4.78 4.59 -15.61
N SER A 161 -3.82 3.69 -15.41
CA SER A 161 -4.07 2.30 -15.02
C SER A 161 -4.87 2.14 -13.72
N TRP A 162 -4.82 3.13 -12.79
CA TRP A 162 -5.63 3.10 -11.59
C TRP A 162 -7.12 3.38 -11.88
N GLY A 163 -7.41 4.45 -12.62
CA GLY A 163 -8.79 4.78 -13.01
C GLY A 163 -9.42 3.68 -13.84
N GLU A 164 -8.69 3.12 -14.82
CA GLU A 164 -9.14 2.01 -15.65
C GLU A 164 -9.43 0.74 -14.82
N LEU A 165 -8.56 0.42 -13.86
CA LEU A 165 -8.77 -0.73 -12.98
C LEU A 165 -10.04 -0.57 -12.13
N LEU A 166 -10.29 0.63 -11.59
CA LEU A 166 -11.48 0.92 -10.80
C LEU A 166 -12.76 0.89 -11.64
N LEU A 167 -12.73 1.42 -12.88
CA LEU A 167 -13.86 1.34 -13.80
C LEU A 167 -14.17 -0.12 -14.16
N LYS A 168 -13.15 -0.92 -14.44
CA LYS A 168 -13.32 -2.36 -14.72
C LYS A 168 -13.93 -3.08 -13.51
N ALA A 169 -13.43 -2.81 -12.30
CA ALA A 169 -13.97 -3.39 -11.06
C ALA A 169 -15.42 -2.94 -10.82
N LEU A 170 -15.75 -1.65 -11.08
CA LEU A 170 -17.12 -1.14 -10.98
C LEU A 170 -18.04 -1.84 -11.98
N THR A 171 -17.62 -1.96 -13.23
CA THR A 171 -18.42 -2.63 -14.28
C THR A 171 -18.78 -4.05 -13.87
N LYS A 172 -17.79 -4.82 -13.39
CA LYS A 172 -17.99 -6.19 -12.90
C LYS A 172 -18.91 -6.24 -11.67
N ALA A 173 -18.68 -5.39 -10.67
CA ALA A 173 -19.44 -5.39 -9.42
C ALA A 173 -20.89 -4.90 -9.59
N ALA A 174 -21.12 -3.98 -10.54
CA ALA A 174 -22.44 -3.38 -10.84
C ALA A 174 -23.31 -4.28 -11.71
N GLU A 175 -22.76 -5.32 -12.36
CA GLU A 175 -23.49 -6.20 -13.25
C GLU A 175 -24.77 -6.77 -12.59
N GLY A 176 -25.92 -6.59 -13.25
CA GLY A 176 -27.23 -7.00 -12.74
C GLY A 176 -27.75 -6.22 -11.52
N LYS A 177 -27.03 -5.22 -11.02
CA LYS A 177 -27.38 -4.46 -9.80
C LYS A 177 -27.57 -2.97 -10.06
N LEU A 178 -26.62 -2.35 -10.77
CA LEU A 178 -26.59 -0.90 -11.03
C LEU A 178 -26.30 -0.65 -12.51
N LYS A 179 -26.87 0.43 -13.06
CA LYS A 179 -26.54 0.90 -14.41
C LYS A 179 -25.47 1.99 -14.33
N ILE A 180 -24.34 1.82 -15.00
CA ILE A 180 -23.36 2.89 -15.21
C ILE A 180 -23.92 3.79 -16.31
N VAL A 181 -24.29 5.03 -15.96
CA VAL A 181 -24.97 5.97 -16.89
C VAL A 181 -24.02 6.96 -17.54
N ALA A 182 -22.84 7.16 -16.95
CA ALA A 182 -21.76 7.98 -17.53
C ALA A 182 -20.42 7.51 -17.00
N SER A 183 -19.38 7.64 -17.82
CA SER A 183 -17.98 7.40 -17.44
C SER A 183 -17.11 8.48 -18.05
N GLU A 184 -16.47 9.28 -17.20
CA GLU A 184 -15.61 10.39 -17.58
C GLU A 184 -14.21 10.21 -16.99
N HIS A 185 -13.21 10.77 -17.69
CA HIS A 185 -11.82 10.62 -17.31
C HIS A 185 -11.08 11.95 -17.26
N TYR A 186 -10.03 12.04 -16.41
CA TYR A 186 -9.15 13.19 -16.31
C TYR A 186 -7.73 12.78 -15.91
N GLY A 187 -6.76 13.61 -16.24
CA GLY A 187 -5.35 13.40 -15.87
C GLY A 187 -5.07 13.82 -14.42
N ARG A 188 -4.07 13.21 -13.79
CA ARG A 188 -3.65 13.55 -12.42
C ARG A 188 -3.21 15.01 -12.27
N ALA A 189 -2.69 15.62 -13.33
CA ALA A 189 -2.19 16.99 -13.36
C ALA A 189 -3.19 17.96 -14.03
N ASP A 190 -4.39 17.52 -14.39
CA ASP A 190 -5.38 18.38 -15.01
C ASP A 190 -5.80 19.50 -14.04
N PRO A 191 -5.85 20.75 -14.49
CA PRO A 191 -6.21 21.88 -13.64
C PRO A 191 -7.72 21.99 -13.38
N SER A 192 -8.55 21.27 -14.14
CA SER A 192 -10.01 21.36 -14.07
C SER A 192 -10.69 20.10 -14.58
N VAL A 193 -11.85 19.76 -14.01
CA VAL A 193 -12.75 18.68 -14.42
C VAL A 193 -14.16 19.17 -14.74
N GLN A 194 -14.33 20.45 -15.03
CA GLN A 194 -15.66 21.06 -15.22
C GLN A 194 -16.44 20.42 -16.37
N ALA A 195 -15.79 20.16 -17.50
CA ALA A 195 -16.42 19.55 -18.66
C ALA A 195 -16.91 18.13 -18.37
N GLN A 196 -16.07 17.34 -17.72
CA GLN A 196 -16.38 15.97 -17.32
C GLN A 196 -17.54 15.93 -16.31
N VAL A 197 -17.52 16.80 -15.30
CA VAL A 197 -18.59 16.89 -14.30
C VAL A 197 -19.92 17.33 -14.94
N LEU A 198 -19.93 18.26 -15.89
CA LEU A 198 -21.15 18.65 -16.60
C LEU A 198 -21.77 17.49 -17.37
N LYS A 199 -20.98 16.69 -18.10
CA LYS A 199 -21.45 15.50 -18.80
C LYS A 199 -21.98 14.46 -17.83
N LEU A 200 -21.27 14.22 -16.72
CA LEU A 200 -21.69 13.30 -15.68
C LEU A 200 -23.04 13.71 -15.09
N MET A 201 -23.22 14.99 -14.75
CA MET A 201 -24.47 15.51 -14.19
C MET A 201 -25.63 15.47 -15.18
N ALA A 202 -25.38 15.65 -16.49
CA ALA A 202 -26.40 15.53 -17.55
C ALA A 202 -26.99 14.12 -17.60
N ALA A 203 -26.22 13.09 -17.24
CA ALA A 203 -26.69 11.70 -17.17
C ALA A 203 -27.52 11.41 -15.90
N LYS A 204 -27.64 12.35 -14.96
CA LYS A 204 -28.45 12.28 -13.72
C LYS A 204 -28.21 10.99 -12.91
N PRO A 205 -26.97 10.63 -12.54
CA PRO A 205 -26.72 9.45 -11.73
C PRO A 205 -27.28 9.63 -10.30
N ASP A 206 -27.81 8.53 -9.71
CA ASP A 206 -28.24 8.53 -8.29
C ASP A 206 -27.04 8.74 -7.37
N VAL A 207 -25.91 8.10 -7.73
CA VAL A 207 -24.64 8.17 -6.99
C VAL A 207 -23.46 8.36 -7.93
N VAL A 208 -22.35 8.91 -7.43
CA VAL A 208 -21.12 9.09 -8.19
C VAL A 208 -19.99 8.35 -7.52
N PHE A 209 -19.19 7.63 -8.32
CA PHE A 209 -17.91 7.06 -7.88
C PHE A 209 -16.74 7.82 -8.51
N VAL A 210 -15.88 8.39 -7.66
CA VAL A 210 -14.65 9.07 -8.05
C VAL A 210 -13.48 8.07 -7.99
N GLY A 211 -13.06 7.60 -9.15
CA GLY A 211 -12.01 6.60 -9.33
C GLY A 211 -10.62 7.24 -9.41
N ALA A 212 -10.17 7.92 -8.35
CA ALA A 212 -8.92 8.67 -8.32
C ALA A 212 -8.16 8.46 -7.00
N SER A 213 -7.03 9.14 -6.80
CA SER A 213 -6.22 9.05 -5.57
C SER A 213 -5.47 10.35 -5.28
N GLY A 214 -5.02 10.51 -4.03
CA GLY A 214 -4.32 11.70 -3.57
C GLY A 214 -5.18 12.96 -3.59
N THR A 215 -4.54 14.12 -3.55
CA THR A 215 -5.24 15.42 -3.54
C THR A 215 -6.02 15.72 -4.82
N PRO A 216 -5.58 15.31 -6.03
CA PRO A 216 -6.37 15.53 -7.25
C PRO A 216 -7.76 14.86 -7.24
N ALA A 217 -7.96 13.82 -6.41
CA ALA A 217 -9.26 13.16 -6.27
C ALA A 217 -10.33 14.02 -5.57
N ALA A 218 -9.95 15.09 -4.90
CA ALA A 218 -10.90 16.04 -4.31
C ALA A 218 -11.61 16.89 -5.38
N MET A 219 -10.95 17.20 -6.49
CA MET A 219 -11.43 18.11 -7.51
C MET A 219 -12.79 17.72 -8.13
N PRO A 220 -13.05 16.46 -8.53
CA PRO A 220 -14.36 16.07 -9.01
C PRO A 220 -15.47 16.28 -7.97
N GLN A 221 -15.22 15.94 -6.72
CA GLN A 221 -16.22 16.11 -5.66
C GLN A 221 -16.49 17.58 -5.34
N ILE A 222 -15.45 18.41 -5.28
CA ILE A 222 -15.57 19.87 -5.12
C ILE A 222 -16.46 20.42 -6.24
N THR A 223 -16.11 20.13 -7.49
CA THR A 223 -16.85 20.62 -8.67
C THR A 223 -18.30 20.12 -8.69
N LEU A 224 -18.56 18.85 -8.34
CA LEU A 224 -19.93 18.30 -8.21
C LEU A 224 -20.74 19.07 -7.16
N ARG A 225 -20.18 19.35 -5.99
CA ARG A 225 -20.84 20.09 -4.90
C ARG A 225 -21.11 21.56 -5.27
N GLU A 226 -20.14 22.24 -5.88
CA GLU A 226 -20.29 23.60 -6.41
C GLU A 226 -21.40 23.69 -7.47
N ARG A 227 -21.57 22.65 -8.28
CA ARG A 227 -22.64 22.53 -9.28
C ARG A 227 -23.96 22.04 -8.72
N GLY A 228 -24.06 21.85 -7.38
CA GLY A 228 -25.31 21.50 -6.71
C GLY A 228 -25.67 20.02 -6.70
N TYR A 229 -24.76 19.10 -7.06
CA TYR A 229 -25.01 17.67 -6.93
C TYR A 229 -25.26 17.29 -5.46
N LYS A 230 -26.38 16.61 -5.17
CA LYS A 230 -26.81 16.24 -3.81
C LYS A 230 -26.71 14.74 -3.53
N GLY A 231 -26.48 13.90 -4.55
CA GLY A 231 -26.34 12.47 -4.38
C GLY A 231 -25.14 12.05 -3.55
N LYS A 232 -25.11 10.79 -3.12
CA LYS A 232 -23.94 10.23 -2.45
C LYS A 232 -22.73 10.21 -3.41
N ILE A 233 -21.56 10.49 -2.88
CA ILE A 233 -20.28 10.40 -3.60
C ILE A 233 -19.41 9.38 -2.90
N TYR A 234 -18.94 8.43 -3.67
CA TYR A 234 -17.98 7.41 -3.25
C TYR A 234 -16.60 7.78 -3.80
N GLN A 235 -15.59 7.60 -2.99
CA GLN A 235 -14.18 7.78 -3.36
C GLN A 235 -13.47 6.43 -3.33
N SER A 236 -12.31 6.32 -3.97
CA SER A 236 -11.44 5.18 -3.79
C SER A 236 -10.68 5.28 -2.45
N HIS A 237 -10.07 4.19 -1.98
CA HIS A 237 -9.19 4.19 -0.80
C HIS A 237 -8.01 5.16 -0.95
N GLY A 238 -7.64 5.50 -2.18
CA GLY A 238 -6.50 6.35 -2.51
C GLY A 238 -6.56 7.79 -1.99
N VAL A 239 -7.68 8.19 -1.34
CA VAL A 239 -7.85 9.54 -0.78
C VAL A 239 -7.57 9.61 0.73
N THR A 240 -7.16 8.52 1.36
CA THR A 240 -7.07 8.40 2.82
C THR A 240 -5.85 9.09 3.42
N SER A 241 -5.75 10.41 3.23
CA SER A 241 -4.71 11.25 3.81
C SER A 241 -5.29 12.54 4.39
N LYS A 242 -4.59 13.14 5.34
CA LYS A 242 -4.94 14.44 5.91
C LYS A 242 -4.98 15.55 4.84
N GLU A 243 -4.11 15.44 3.84
CA GLU A 243 -4.05 16.40 2.74
C GLU A 243 -5.31 16.39 1.87
N PHE A 244 -5.93 15.23 1.64
CA PHE A 244 -7.20 15.15 0.93
C PHE A 244 -8.30 15.89 1.70
N LEU A 245 -8.40 15.70 3.01
CA LEU A 245 -9.36 16.40 3.86
C LEU A 245 -9.12 17.91 3.83
N ARG A 246 -7.86 18.34 3.94
CA ARG A 246 -7.48 19.76 3.88
C ARG A 246 -7.84 20.43 2.56
N VAL A 247 -7.54 19.77 1.43
CA VAL A 247 -7.83 20.30 0.08
C VAL A 247 -9.32 20.27 -0.21
N GLY A 248 -10.01 19.20 0.16
CA GLY A 248 -11.43 19.01 -0.10
C GLY A 248 -12.34 19.86 0.79
N GLY A 249 -11.89 20.15 2.03
CA GLY A 249 -12.63 20.96 2.99
C GLY A 249 -14.08 20.49 3.15
N LYS A 250 -15.02 21.41 3.20
CA LYS A 250 -16.45 21.11 3.33
C LYS A 250 -17.03 20.32 2.14
N SER A 251 -16.38 20.38 0.98
CA SER A 251 -16.91 19.73 -0.23
C SER A 251 -16.78 18.21 -0.17
N VAL A 252 -15.86 17.66 0.63
CA VAL A 252 -15.68 16.21 0.79
C VAL A 252 -16.47 15.62 1.97
N GLU A 253 -17.20 16.44 2.73
CA GLU A 253 -18.12 15.95 3.75
C GLU A 253 -19.12 14.94 3.17
N GLY A 254 -19.36 13.84 3.90
CA GLY A 254 -20.24 12.75 3.50
C GLY A 254 -19.65 11.84 2.42
N ALA A 255 -18.41 12.04 1.96
CA ALA A 255 -17.76 11.10 1.05
C ALA A 255 -17.64 9.72 1.70
N LEU A 256 -17.99 8.68 0.94
CA LEU A 256 -17.92 7.27 1.37
C LEU A 256 -16.70 6.60 0.75
N ILE A 257 -15.90 5.91 1.56
CA ILE A 257 -14.60 5.38 1.14
C ILE A 257 -14.42 3.94 1.64
N PRO A 258 -14.07 2.97 0.76
CA PRO A 258 -13.69 1.62 1.17
C PRO A 258 -12.23 1.64 1.60
N VAL A 259 -11.91 1.24 2.82
CA VAL A 259 -10.55 1.36 3.36
C VAL A 259 -10.14 0.18 4.21
N GLY A 260 -8.83 0.01 4.39
CA GLY A 260 -8.30 -0.82 5.45
C GLY A 260 -8.70 -0.29 6.84
N PRO A 261 -8.97 -1.19 7.80
CA PRO A 261 -9.47 -0.81 9.13
C PRO A 261 -8.55 0.09 9.95
N VAL A 262 -7.26 0.17 9.63
CA VAL A 262 -6.27 1.01 10.35
C VAL A 262 -6.70 2.47 10.51
N LEU A 263 -7.40 3.01 9.52
CA LEU A 263 -7.79 4.43 9.50
C LEU A 263 -8.80 4.78 10.61
N VAL A 264 -9.56 3.79 11.05
CA VAL A 264 -10.60 3.92 12.10
C VAL A 264 -10.39 2.90 13.23
N ALA A 265 -9.14 2.58 13.53
CA ALA A 265 -8.72 1.50 14.41
C ALA A 265 -9.47 1.47 15.76
N GLU A 266 -9.64 2.62 16.40
CA GLU A 266 -10.31 2.74 17.71
C GLU A 266 -11.83 2.54 17.61
N GLN A 267 -12.41 2.79 16.42
CA GLN A 267 -13.87 2.67 16.18
C GLN A 267 -14.27 1.23 15.81
N LEU A 268 -13.31 0.34 15.55
CA LEU A 268 -13.59 -1.06 15.22
C LEU A 268 -14.25 -1.78 16.42
N PRO A 269 -15.10 -2.79 16.16
CA PRO A 269 -15.58 -3.69 17.20
C PRO A 269 -14.42 -4.36 17.97
N ASP A 270 -14.61 -4.65 19.27
CA ASP A 270 -13.53 -5.22 20.11
C ASP A 270 -13.02 -6.58 19.61
N ASN A 271 -13.89 -7.35 18.97
CA ASN A 271 -13.55 -8.65 18.39
C ASN A 271 -12.97 -8.57 16.96
N HIS A 272 -12.78 -7.36 16.40
CA HIS A 272 -12.19 -7.21 15.08
C HIS A 272 -10.72 -7.68 15.09
N PRO A 273 -10.32 -8.60 14.18
CA PRO A 273 -9.03 -9.30 14.28
C PRO A 273 -7.81 -8.36 14.30
N VAL A 274 -7.85 -7.24 13.57
CA VAL A 274 -6.71 -6.30 13.48
C VAL A 274 -6.76 -5.18 14.50
N LYS A 275 -7.85 -4.99 15.27
CA LYS A 275 -8.04 -3.81 16.13
C LYS A 275 -6.83 -3.54 17.02
N LYS A 276 -6.35 -4.55 17.72
CA LYS A 276 -5.21 -4.42 18.65
C LYS A 276 -3.95 -3.89 17.95
N ASN A 277 -3.59 -4.50 16.81
CA ASN A 277 -2.38 -4.14 16.07
C ASN A 277 -2.53 -2.78 15.38
N ALA A 278 -3.71 -2.50 14.82
CA ALA A 278 -4.02 -1.23 14.19
C ALA A 278 -3.95 -0.06 15.18
N VAL A 279 -4.55 -0.20 16.39
CA VAL A 279 -4.49 0.82 17.45
C VAL A 279 -3.05 1.05 17.92
N ALA A 280 -2.27 -0.03 18.12
CA ALA A 280 -0.87 0.09 18.52
C ALA A 280 -0.04 0.85 17.47
N PHE A 281 -0.18 0.47 16.20
CA PHE A 281 0.50 1.13 15.08
C PHE A 281 0.13 2.62 14.97
N VAL A 282 -1.17 2.93 15.01
CA VAL A 282 -1.66 4.32 14.92
C VAL A 282 -1.09 5.16 16.05
N LYS A 283 -1.06 4.64 17.28
CA LYS A 283 -0.49 5.34 18.44
C LYS A 283 0.99 5.69 18.22
N GLU A 284 1.79 4.75 17.72
CA GLU A 284 3.20 4.98 17.44
C GLU A 284 3.41 5.95 16.27
N LEU A 285 2.62 5.78 15.19
CA LEU A 285 2.69 6.64 14.02
C LEU A 285 2.37 8.09 14.38
N GLU A 286 1.30 8.33 15.12
CA GLU A 286 0.87 9.67 15.52
C GLU A 286 1.76 10.29 16.60
N ALA A 287 2.33 9.50 17.49
CA ALA A 287 3.33 9.99 18.44
C ALA A 287 4.57 10.55 17.73
N LYS A 288 4.96 9.97 16.58
CA LYS A 288 6.13 10.39 15.82
C LYS A 288 5.84 11.49 14.79
N ASN A 289 4.65 11.46 14.18
CA ASN A 289 4.31 12.31 13.02
C ASN A 289 3.20 13.34 13.32
N GLY A 290 2.68 13.37 14.55
CA GLY A 290 1.58 14.24 14.98
C GLY A 290 0.20 13.61 14.79
N ALA A 291 -0.79 14.17 15.47
CA ALA A 291 -2.19 13.72 15.41
C ALA A 291 -2.72 13.70 13.97
N ASP A 292 -3.62 12.76 13.68
CA ASP A 292 -4.25 12.55 12.38
C ASP A 292 -3.26 12.28 11.23
N SER A 293 -2.04 11.79 11.53
CA SER A 293 -1.07 11.40 10.50
C SER A 293 -1.29 9.99 9.97
N ARG A 294 -2.34 9.30 10.43
CA ARG A 294 -2.74 7.97 9.95
C ARG A 294 -3.21 7.97 8.52
N SER A 295 -2.90 6.90 7.80
CA SER A 295 -3.39 6.65 6.45
C SER A 295 -3.36 5.15 6.13
N THR A 296 -4.13 4.72 5.12
CA THR A 296 -4.08 3.33 4.64
C THR A 296 -2.72 3.00 4.04
N PHE A 297 -2.05 3.96 3.38
CA PHE A 297 -0.72 3.77 2.79
C PHE A 297 0.37 3.56 3.86
N ALA A 298 0.30 4.29 4.97
CA ALA A 298 1.20 4.05 6.10
C ALA A 298 0.95 2.65 6.69
N GLY A 299 -0.33 2.25 6.85
CA GLY A 299 -0.69 0.91 7.31
C GLY A 299 -0.24 -0.19 6.34
N ALA A 300 -0.47 -0.03 5.03
CA ALA A 300 -0.04 -1.00 4.03
C ALA A 300 1.50 -1.14 3.97
N SER A 301 2.22 -0.03 4.12
CA SER A 301 3.69 -0.05 4.20
C SER A 301 4.19 -0.78 5.45
N TRP A 302 3.52 -0.56 6.58
CA TRP A 302 3.82 -1.30 7.81
C TRP A 302 3.51 -2.79 7.66
N ASP A 303 2.38 -3.15 7.06
CA ASP A 303 2.00 -4.54 6.82
C ASP A 303 2.96 -5.23 5.84
N ALA A 304 3.43 -4.52 4.79
CA ALA A 304 4.49 -5.01 3.90
C ALA A 304 5.77 -5.32 4.69
N TRP A 305 6.14 -4.45 5.63
CA TRP A 305 7.26 -4.68 6.52
C TRP A 305 7.03 -5.90 7.43
N LEU A 306 5.85 -6.05 8.04
CA LEU A 306 5.53 -7.21 8.90
C LEU A 306 5.64 -8.54 8.13
N LEU A 307 5.19 -8.59 6.88
CA LEU A 307 5.33 -9.75 6.00
C LEU A 307 6.81 -10.08 5.76
N LEU A 308 7.60 -9.07 5.42
CA LEU A 308 9.04 -9.25 5.20
C LEU A 308 9.77 -9.63 6.49
N GLN A 309 9.46 -8.97 7.60
CA GLN A 309 10.04 -9.27 8.92
C GLN A 309 9.79 -10.73 9.32
N ASN A 310 8.57 -11.22 9.14
CA ASN A 310 8.23 -12.62 9.40
C ASN A 310 9.05 -13.58 8.53
N ALA A 311 9.26 -13.25 7.26
CA ALA A 311 10.08 -14.03 6.35
C ALA A 311 11.57 -13.99 6.74
N ILE A 312 12.11 -12.85 7.17
CA ILE A 312 13.49 -12.70 7.65
C ILE A 312 13.71 -13.63 8.85
N VAL A 313 12.84 -13.58 9.86
CA VAL A 313 12.93 -14.48 11.04
C VAL A 313 12.90 -15.97 10.64
N GLY A 314 12.13 -16.31 9.61
CA GLY A 314 12.09 -17.65 9.03
C GLY A 314 13.40 -18.02 8.33
N ALA A 315 13.92 -17.13 7.49
CA ALA A 315 15.14 -17.34 6.70
C ALA A 315 16.42 -17.46 7.59
N GLN A 316 16.48 -16.71 8.70
CA GLN A 316 17.58 -16.78 9.68
C GLN A 316 17.74 -18.15 10.35
N LYS A 317 16.70 -18.99 10.35
CA LYS A 317 16.81 -20.38 10.83
C LYS A 317 17.52 -21.30 9.85
N GLY A 318 17.72 -20.85 8.61
CA GLY A 318 18.40 -21.58 7.55
C GLY A 318 19.89 -21.28 7.48
N LYS A 319 20.51 -21.70 6.36
CA LYS A 319 21.93 -21.46 6.07
C LYS A 319 22.18 -20.30 5.10
N ALA A 320 21.13 -19.79 4.47
CA ALA A 320 21.23 -18.70 3.50
C ALA A 320 21.66 -17.40 4.18
N LYS A 321 22.57 -16.65 3.53
CA LYS A 321 23.14 -15.42 4.08
C LYS A 321 22.55 -14.21 3.37
N PRO A 322 22.31 -13.09 4.08
CA PRO A 322 21.96 -11.82 3.45
C PRO A 322 22.90 -11.45 2.30
N GLY A 323 22.37 -10.82 1.28
CA GLY A 323 23.06 -10.46 0.04
C GLY A 323 23.18 -11.59 -1.00
N THR A 324 22.71 -12.82 -0.69
CA THR A 324 22.77 -13.96 -1.62
C THR A 324 21.41 -14.24 -2.28
N GLN A 325 21.45 -14.91 -3.44
CA GLN A 325 20.22 -15.33 -4.14
C GLN A 325 19.44 -16.38 -3.32
N GLU A 326 20.13 -17.23 -2.58
CA GLU A 326 19.54 -18.22 -1.69
C GLU A 326 18.75 -17.55 -0.57
N PHE A 327 19.23 -16.42 -0.03
CA PHE A 327 18.53 -15.67 0.99
C PHE A 327 17.28 -14.98 0.41
N ARG A 328 17.37 -14.37 -0.77
CA ARG A 328 16.22 -13.81 -1.49
C ARG A 328 15.14 -14.87 -1.76
N THR A 329 15.55 -16.07 -2.16
CA THR A 329 14.62 -17.19 -2.34
C THR A 329 13.98 -17.63 -1.03
N ALA A 330 14.77 -17.69 0.06
CA ALA A 330 14.23 -18.03 1.38
C ALA A 330 13.25 -16.98 1.89
N LEU A 331 13.49 -15.68 1.62
CA LEU A 331 12.53 -14.60 1.92
C LEU A 331 11.24 -14.76 1.12
N ARG A 332 11.34 -14.99 -0.19
CA ARG A 332 10.20 -15.23 -1.07
C ARG A 332 9.35 -16.39 -0.56
N ASP A 333 9.96 -17.52 -0.26
CA ASP A 333 9.28 -18.72 0.25
C ASP A 333 8.68 -18.49 1.63
N GLY A 334 9.34 -17.68 2.47
CA GLY A 334 8.84 -17.29 3.79
C GLY A 334 7.60 -16.41 3.70
N ILE A 335 7.56 -15.46 2.75
CA ILE A 335 6.38 -14.62 2.51
C ILE A 335 5.22 -15.50 2.00
N GLU A 336 5.47 -16.37 1.02
CA GLU A 336 4.45 -17.26 0.45
C GLU A 336 3.84 -18.22 1.49
N LYS A 337 4.62 -18.60 2.51
CA LYS A 337 4.16 -19.47 3.60
C LYS A 337 3.52 -18.70 4.77
N THR A 338 3.32 -17.40 4.64
CA THR A 338 2.66 -16.61 5.69
C THR A 338 1.26 -17.16 5.98
N SER A 339 0.97 -17.43 7.25
CA SER A 339 -0.32 -17.93 7.69
C SER A 339 -0.82 -17.13 8.90
N LYS A 340 -2.01 -16.57 8.78
CA LYS A 340 -2.72 -15.81 9.84
C LYS A 340 -1.88 -14.70 10.48
N LEU A 341 -1.00 -14.05 9.71
CA LEU A 341 -0.26 -12.89 10.17
C LEU A 341 -1.22 -11.70 10.31
N VAL A 342 -1.39 -11.24 11.53
CA VAL A 342 -2.28 -10.10 11.83
C VAL A 342 -1.52 -8.80 11.58
N GLY A 343 -1.88 -8.08 10.54
CA GLY A 343 -1.41 -6.75 10.21
C GLY A 343 -2.25 -5.64 10.83
N THR A 344 -2.19 -4.48 10.22
CA THR A 344 -3.00 -3.29 10.57
C THR A 344 -4.24 -3.16 9.70
N ASN A 345 -4.19 -3.63 8.44
CA ASN A 345 -5.28 -3.58 7.48
C ASN A 345 -5.95 -4.95 7.24
N GLY A 346 -5.33 -6.04 7.63
CA GLY A 346 -5.90 -7.36 7.41
C GLY A 346 -5.14 -8.48 8.12
N VAL A 347 -5.68 -9.68 7.98
CA VAL A 347 -5.02 -10.93 8.39
C VAL A 347 -4.54 -11.63 7.14
N TYR A 348 -3.23 -11.81 7.02
CA TYR A 348 -2.61 -12.36 5.82
C TYR A 348 -2.45 -13.87 5.91
N THR A 349 -2.98 -14.58 4.91
CA THR A 349 -2.72 -15.99 4.67
C THR A 349 -2.38 -16.17 3.20
N MET A 350 -1.09 -16.23 2.90
CA MET A 350 -0.59 -16.35 1.53
C MET A 350 -0.41 -17.81 1.12
N SER A 351 -0.27 -18.03 -0.16
CA SER A 351 -0.01 -19.37 -0.73
C SER A 351 0.65 -19.23 -2.10
N ALA A 352 1.10 -20.34 -2.68
CA ALA A 352 1.62 -20.38 -4.05
C ALA A 352 0.63 -19.89 -5.13
N THR A 353 -0.66 -19.81 -4.81
CA THR A 353 -1.71 -19.31 -5.72
C THR A 353 -2.32 -17.97 -5.31
N ASP A 354 -1.95 -17.44 -4.13
CA ASP A 354 -2.42 -16.16 -3.62
C ASP A 354 -1.28 -15.42 -2.91
N HIS A 355 -0.70 -14.42 -3.60
CA HIS A 355 0.36 -13.55 -3.10
C HIS A 355 -0.17 -12.23 -2.50
N ALA A 356 -1.48 -12.15 -2.22
CA ALA A 356 -2.13 -11.05 -1.53
C ALA A 356 -2.62 -11.44 -0.12
N GLY A 357 -3.20 -12.64 0.01
CA GLY A 357 -3.56 -13.24 1.29
C GLY A 357 -4.69 -12.56 2.06
N TYR A 358 -5.45 -11.64 1.46
CA TYR A 358 -6.53 -10.90 2.10
C TYR A 358 -7.88 -11.63 2.04
N ASP A 359 -8.68 -11.45 3.08
CA ASP A 359 -10.10 -11.77 3.08
C ASP A 359 -11.00 -10.50 3.12
N ALA A 360 -12.32 -10.71 3.13
CA ALA A 360 -13.28 -9.60 3.11
C ALA A 360 -13.23 -8.72 4.37
N SER A 361 -12.69 -9.19 5.50
CA SER A 361 -12.57 -8.42 6.74
C SER A 361 -11.55 -7.28 6.63
N ALA A 362 -10.69 -7.30 5.61
CA ALA A 362 -9.70 -6.26 5.35
C ALA A 362 -10.30 -4.95 4.82
N ILE A 363 -11.60 -4.89 4.52
CA ILE A 363 -12.26 -3.68 4.02
C ILE A 363 -13.41 -3.27 4.91
N VAL A 364 -13.33 -2.06 5.43
CA VAL A 364 -14.45 -1.36 6.08
C VAL A 364 -14.88 -0.18 5.21
N LEU A 365 -16.13 0.26 5.38
CA LEU A 365 -16.62 1.50 4.78
C LEU A 365 -16.54 2.62 5.79
N ILE A 366 -15.97 3.73 5.40
CA ILE A 366 -15.91 4.95 6.21
C ILE A 366 -16.60 6.10 5.49
N LYS A 367 -16.93 7.14 6.23
CA LYS A 367 -17.35 8.44 5.68
C LYS A 367 -16.49 9.57 6.23
N VAL A 368 -16.41 10.67 5.50
CA VAL A 368 -15.91 11.94 6.04
C VAL A 368 -17.03 12.58 6.86
N GLU A 369 -16.79 12.85 8.14
CA GLU A 369 -17.73 13.51 9.04
C GLU A 369 -17.00 14.49 9.95
N ASN A 370 -17.35 15.79 9.87
CA ASN A 370 -16.68 16.87 10.59
C ASN A 370 -15.16 16.91 10.34
N ASN A 371 -14.77 16.71 9.07
CA ASN A 371 -13.37 16.64 8.64
C ASN A 371 -12.55 15.50 9.28
N HIS A 372 -13.21 14.44 9.74
CA HIS A 372 -12.60 13.23 10.31
C HIS A 372 -13.12 11.97 9.64
N TRP A 373 -12.37 10.89 9.79
CA TRP A 373 -12.76 9.57 9.32
C TRP A 373 -13.72 8.89 10.31
N LYS A 374 -14.89 8.48 9.83
CA LYS A 374 -15.91 7.84 10.65
C LYS A 374 -16.29 6.48 10.07
N LEU A 375 -16.23 5.44 10.90
CA LEU A 375 -16.70 4.10 10.51
C LEU A 375 -18.20 4.14 10.18
N VAL A 376 -18.58 3.60 9.04
CA VAL A 376 -19.98 3.33 8.68
C VAL A 376 -20.34 1.96 9.24
N LYS A 377 -21.38 1.93 10.07
CA LYS A 377 -21.86 0.69 10.73
C LYS A 377 -22.69 -0.15 9.76
#